data_f34e0a4a813cdcdd2a205f9363aa44d0
#
_entry.id   f34e0a4a813cdcdd2a205f9363aa44d0
#
_cell.length_a   1.000
_cell.length_b   1.000
_cell.length_c   1.000
_cell.angle_alpha   90.00
_cell.angle_beta   90.00
_cell.angle_gamma   90.00
#
_symmetry.space_group_name_H-M   'P 1'
#
loop_
_entity.id
_entity.type
_entity.pdbx_description
1 polymer ?
#
loop_
_entity_poly.entity_id
_entity_poly.type
_entity_poly.pdbx_seq_one_letter_code
_entity_poly.pdbx_strand_id
1 'polypeptide(L)'
;MTEALRALAEANGIHPGFHDLSGRYLTAAPETLTALLRATGTPVSSESEATEALAALRATEAARHLPAELLLTEGESHALPVACAWTVADENGTELASGGPTDPIPPLPFGYYVLNGEGQVWTEEVFVLVRPASGAPSVADLAGVPRAWGVVGALYGFRSER
;
A
#
# COMPACT_ATOMS: atom_id res chain seq x y z
N MET A 1 5.72 13.95 24.12
CA MET A 1 5.07 13.13 23.08
C MET A 1 5.28 11.70 23.47
N THR A 2 4.22 10.98 23.59
CA THR A 2 4.21 9.64 24.12
C THR A 2 4.62 8.63 23.04
N GLU A 3 5.29 7.57 23.45
CA GLU A 3 5.85 6.56 22.52
C GLU A 3 4.74 5.81 21.78
N ALA A 4 3.64 5.49 22.46
CA ALA A 4 2.52 4.78 21.87
C ALA A 4 1.77 5.61 20.81
N LEU A 5 1.57 6.91 21.03
CA LEU A 5 0.97 7.79 20.03
C LEU A 5 1.80 7.87 18.74
N ARG A 6 3.14 7.92 18.89
CA ARG A 6 4.05 7.92 17.73
C ARG A 6 4.00 6.59 17.00
N ALA A 7 4.09 5.48 17.72
CA ALA A 7 4.06 4.14 17.13
C ALA A 7 2.72 3.86 16.44
N LEU A 8 1.60 4.33 17.01
CA LEU A 8 0.29 4.23 16.37
C LEU A 8 0.21 5.06 15.09
N ALA A 9 0.77 6.29 15.10
CA ALA A 9 0.83 7.14 13.90
C ALA A 9 1.64 6.45 12.79
N GLU A 10 2.83 5.93 13.10
CA GLU A 10 3.67 5.18 12.15
C GLU A 10 2.95 3.96 11.60
N ALA A 11 2.27 3.18 12.42
CA ALA A 11 1.47 2.02 12.01
C ALA A 11 0.28 2.38 11.11
N ASN A 12 -0.21 3.63 11.19
CA ASN A 12 -1.22 4.18 10.28
C ASN A 12 -0.62 4.93 9.07
N GLY A 13 0.68 4.78 8.78
CA GLY A 13 1.36 5.44 7.66
C GLY A 13 1.61 6.95 7.86
N ILE A 14 1.44 7.46 9.08
CA ILE A 14 1.67 8.87 9.42
C ILE A 14 3.10 9.03 9.92
N HIS A 15 3.94 9.75 9.17
CA HIS A 15 5.29 10.05 9.59
C HIS A 15 5.30 11.06 10.76
N PRO A 16 5.85 10.69 11.94
CA PRO A 16 5.86 11.58 13.11
C PRO A 16 6.86 12.72 13.02
N GLY A 17 7.61 12.81 11.92
CA GLY A 17 8.57 13.87 11.67
C GLY A 17 9.27 13.73 10.31
N PHE A 18 10.02 14.73 9.94
CA PHE A 18 10.76 14.76 8.68
C PHE A 18 12.03 15.60 8.79
N HIS A 19 12.96 15.43 7.87
CA HIS A 19 14.14 16.29 7.76
C HIS A 19 13.84 17.48 6.82
N ASP A 20 14.13 18.68 7.28
CA ASP A 20 14.04 19.87 6.44
C ASP A 20 15.24 19.96 5.46
N LEU A 21 15.23 20.95 4.57
CA LEU A 21 16.28 21.13 3.56
C LEU A 21 17.67 21.41 4.17
N SER A 22 17.76 21.78 5.44
CA SER A 22 19.02 21.94 6.18
C SER A 22 19.49 20.66 6.84
N GLY A 23 18.73 19.57 6.72
CA GLY A 23 18.99 18.28 7.36
C GLY A 23 18.53 18.21 8.82
N ARG A 24 17.84 19.23 9.34
CA ARG A 24 17.32 19.22 10.71
C ARG A 24 16.04 18.40 10.78
N TYR A 25 15.97 17.47 11.75
CA TYR A 25 14.76 16.68 11.99
C TYR A 25 13.70 17.51 12.73
N LEU A 26 12.54 17.64 12.12
CA LEU A 26 11.36 18.30 12.68
C LEU A 26 10.34 17.24 13.08
N THR A 27 9.91 17.28 14.33
CA THR A 27 8.94 16.34 14.88
C THR A 27 7.54 16.98 14.90
N ALA A 28 6.53 16.24 14.46
CA ALA A 28 5.14 16.68 14.55
C ALA A 28 4.69 16.81 16.01
N ALA A 29 3.91 17.83 16.32
CA ALA A 29 3.32 18.00 17.65
C ALA A 29 2.30 16.87 17.96
N PRO A 30 2.09 16.49 19.22
CA PRO A 30 1.12 15.44 19.59
C PRO A 30 -0.28 15.75 19.08
N GLU A 31 -0.69 17.00 19.13
CA GLU A 31 -2.00 17.48 18.66
C GLU A 31 -2.17 17.25 17.14
N THR A 32 -1.09 17.42 16.37
CA THR A 32 -1.06 17.17 14.93
C THR A 32 -1.23 15.68 14.65
N LEU A 33 -0.50 14.81 15.35
CA LEU A 33 -0.64 13.36 15.20
C LEU A 33 -2.04 12.87 15.57
N THR A 34 -2.59 13.38 16.68
CA THR A 34 -3.96 13.07 17.11
C THR A 34 -5.00 13.51 16.07
N ALA A 35 -4.82 14.70 15.48
CA ALA A 35 -5.72 15.19 14.43
C ALA A 35 -5.63 14.34 13.16
N LEU A 36 -4.43 13.94 12.74
CA LEU A 36 -4.21 13.06 11.58
C LEU A 36 -4.79 11.66 11.81
N LEU A 37 -4.53 11.05 12.97
CA LEU A 37 -5.12 9.75 13.34
C LEU A 37 -6.65 9.80 13.33
N ARG A 38 -7.25 10.88 13.83
CA ARG A 38 -8.71 11.06 13.72
C ARG A 38 -9.18 11.16 12.28
N ALA A 39 -8.46 11.87 11.43
CA ALA A 39 -8.79 12.03 10.02
C ALA A 39 -8.67 10.71 9.23
N THR A 40 -7.77 9.81 9.64
CA THR A 40 -7.59 8.47 9.06
C THR A 40 -8.47 7.38 9.70
N GLY A 41 -9.39 7.76 10.61
CA GLY A 41 -10.35 6.83 11.18
C GLY A 41 -9.89 6.14 12.47
N THR A 42 -8.76 6.55 13.05
CA THR A 42 -8.23 6.00 14.31
C THR A 42 -8.20 7.09 15.40
N PRO A 43 -9.35 7.59 15.88
CA PRO A 43 -9.40 8.65 16.88
C PRO A 43 -8.88 8.14 18.23
N VAL A 44 -7.93 8.86 18.82
CA VAL A 44 -7.42 8.62 20.19
C VAL A 44 -7.31 9.94 20.93
N SER A 45 -7.54 9.91 22.24
CA SER A 45 -7.52 11.10 23.12
C SER A 45 -6.56 10.95 24.29
N SER A 46 -6.03 9.75 24.50
CA SER A 46 -5.11 9.43 25.59
C SER A 46 -4.03 8.44 25.17
N GLU A 47 -2.98 8.34 25.97
CA GLU A 47 -1.91 7.35 25.79
C GLU A 47 -2.42 5.92 25.92
N SER A 48 -3.34 5.67 26.85
CA SER A 48 -3.97 4.35 27.02
C SER A 48 -4.71 3.94 25.75
N GLU A 49 -5.55 4.84 25.22
CA GLU A 49 -6.27 4.61 23.95
C GLU A 49 -5.32 4.37 22.78
N ALA A 50 -4.21 5.11 22.70
CA ALA A 50 -3.20 4.90 21.66
C ALA A 50 -2.52 3.52 21.79
N THR A 51 -2.23 3.08 23.02
CA THR A 51 -1.66 1.76 23.29
C THR A 51 -2.63 0.64 22.93
N GLU A 52 -3.89 0.78 23.31
CA GLU A 52 -4.95 -0.20 22.99
C GLU A 52 -5.21 -0.28 21.49
N ALA A 53 -5.32 0.87 20.81
CA ALA A 53 -5.51 0.94 19.37
C ALA A 53 -4.34 0.31 18.60
N LEU A 54 -3.10 0.57 19.02
CA LEU A 54 -1.91 -0.04 18.43
C LEU A 54 -1.88 -1.56 18.64
N ALA A 55 -2.25 -2.04 19.83
CA ALA A 55 -2.34 -3.46 20.11
C ALA A 55 -3.42 -4.15 19.26
N ALA A 56 -4.58 -3.51 19.11
CA ALA A 56 -5.67 -4.02 18.28
C ALA A 56 -5.26 -4.08 16.79
N LEU A 57 -4.61 -3.03 16.27
CA LEU A 57 -4.12 -3.01 14.90
C LEU A 57 -3.12 -4.15 14.63
N ARG A 58 -2.14 -4.32 15.52
CA ARG A 58 -1.14 -5.40 15.41
C ARG A 58 -1.78 -6.79 15.51
N ALA A 59 -2.79 -6.95 16.37
CA ALA A 59 -3.51 -8.21 16.49
C ALA A 59 -4.29 -8.53 15.20
N THR A 60 -4.91 -7.52 14.58
CA THR A 60 -5.61 -7.67 13.29
C THR A 60 -4.63 -8.05 12.18
N GLU A 61 -3.49 -7.39 12.10
CA GLU A 61 -2.44 -7.72 11.12
C GLU A 61 -1.88 -9.14 11.34
N ALA A 62 -1.60 -9.51 12.59
CA ALA A 62 -1.09 -10.84 12.92
C ALA A 62 -2.11 -11.97 12.71
N ALA A 63 -3.40 -11.66 12.69
CA ALA A 63 -4.47 -12.62 12.44
C ALA A 63 -4.73 -12.85 10.93
N ARG A 64 -4.10 -12.08 10.03
CA ARG A 64 -4.26 -12.28 8.58
C ARG A 64 -3.72 -13.63 8.13
N HIS A 65 -4.46 -14.26 7.25
CA HIS A 65 -4.10 -15.52 6.60
C HIS A 65 -3.35 -15.27 5.28
N LEU A 66 -3.72 -14.19 4.59
CA LEU A 66 -3.09 -13.75 3.35
C LEU A 66 -2.28 -12.46 3.61
N PRO A 67 -1.20 -12.22 2.87
CA PRO A 67 -0.51 -10.94 2.92
C PRO A 67 -1.45 -9.80 2.47
N ALA A 68 -1.24 -8.58 2.96
CA ALA A 68 -2.04 -7.43 2.54
C ALA A 68 -1.81 -7.08 1.06
N GLU A 69 -0.61 -7.40 0.56
CA GLU A 69 -0.17 -7.10 -0.79
C GLU A 69 0.55 -8.30 -1.41
N LEU A 70 0.34 -8.52 -2.70
CA LEU A 70 1.07 -9.50 -3.52
C LEU A 70 1.72 -8.80 -4.70
N LEU A 71 3.03 -9.02 -4.85
CA LEU A 71 3.77 -8.59 -6.03
C LEU A 71 4.01 -9.80 -6.94
N LEU A 72 3.35 -9.85 -8.07
CA LEU A 72 3.45 -10.91 -9.06
C LEU A 72 4.22 -10.44 -10.30
N THR A 73 4.61 -11.39 -11.13
CA THR A 73 5.25 -11.11 -12.43
C THR A 73 4.29 -11.50 -13.55
N GLU A 74 4.16 -10.65 -14.54
CA GLU A 74 3.36 -10.91 -15.74
C GLU A 74 3.73 -12.23 -16.40
N GLY A 75 2.72 -13.02 -16.76
CA GLY A 75 2.90 -14.31 -17.42
C GLY A 75 3.23 -15.47 -16.49
N GLU A 76 3.40 -15.26 -15.18
CA GLU A 76 3.64 -16.30 -14.21
C GLU A 76 2.38 -16.64 -13.41
N SER A 77 2.15 -17.92 -13.12
CA SER A 77 1.12 -18.36 -12.17
C SER A 77 1.65 -18.30 -10.75
N HIS A 78 0.78 -18.05 -9.77
CA HIS A 78 1.17 -17.88 -8.38
C HIS A 78 0.29 -18.70 -7.43
N ALA A 79 0.92 -19.53 -6.59
CA ALA A 79 0.22 -20.27 -5.55
C ALA A 79 0.05 -19.41 -4.29
N LEU A 80 -1.14 -19.42 -3.70
CA LEU A 80 -1.39 -18.73 -2.44
C LEU A 80 -0.71 -19.45 -1.27
N PRO A 81 -0.27 -18.72 -0.21
CA PRO A 81 0.41 -19.31 0.94
C PRO A 81 -0.49 -20.17 1.82
N VAL A 82 -1.80 -20.03 1.69
CA VAL A 82 -2.80 -20.83 2.40
C VAL A 82 -3.87 -21.34 1.42
N ALA A 83 -4.43 -22.51 1.72
CA ALA A 83 -5.51 -23.09 0.93
C ALA A 83 -6.82 -22.33 1.21
N CYS A 84 -7.32 -21.62 0.20
CA CYS A 84 -8.60 -20.89 0.27
C CYS A 84 -9.20 -20.79 -1.14
N ALA A 85 -10.51 -20.66 -1.23
CA ALA A 85 -11.13 -20.21 -2.47
C ALA A 85 -10.74 -18.76 -2.73
N TRP A 86 -10.63 -18.37 -4.00
CA TRP A 86 -10.23 -17.01 -4.32
C TRP A 86 -10.87 -16.50 -5.62
N THR A 87 -11.02 -15.19 -5.70
CA THR A 87 -11.40 -14.46 -6.92
C THR A 87 -10.45 -13.31 -7.16
N VAL A 88 -10.15 -13.01 -8.42
CA VAL A 88 -9.34 -11.84 -8.82
C VAL A 88 -10.19 -10.95 -9.72
N ALA A 89 -10.28 -9.68 -9.38
CA ALA A 89 -10.95 -8.66 -10.15
C ALA A 89 -9.98 -7.54 -10.57
N ASP A 90 -10.28 -6.88 -11.69
CA ASP A 90 -9.57 -5.69 -12.14
C ASP A 90 -9.96 -4.45 -11.30
N GLU A 91 -9.33 -3.31 -11.57
CA GLU A 91 -9.60 -2.03 -10.90
C GLU A 91 -11.02 -1.47 -11.14
N ASN A 92 -11.79 -2.03 -12.10
CA ASN A 92 -13.19 -1.70 -12.33
C ASN A 92 -14.14 -2.65 -11.59
N GLY A 93 -13.60 -3.64 -10.86
CA GLY A 93 -14.37 -4.67 -10.17
C GLY A 93 -14.84 -5.81 -11.07
N THR A 94 -14.31 -5.92 -12.30
CA THR A 94 -14.65 -7.05 -13.21
C THR A 94 -13.87 -8.28 -12.79
N GLU A 95 -14.56 -9.36 -12.45
CA GLU A 95 -13.91 -10.64 -12.15
C GLU A 95 -13.22 -11.20 -13.41
N LEU A 96 -11.92 -11.49 -13.28
CA LEU A 96 -11.09 -12.03 -14.34
C LEU A 96 -10.81 -13.52 -14.18
N ALA A 97 -10.70 -13.97 -12.94
CA ALA A 97 -10.42 -15.37 -12.62
C ALA A 97 -10.91 -15.72 -11.21
N SER A 98 -11.22 -16.97 -11.02
CA SER A 98 -11.51 -17.55 -9.70
C SER A 98 -10.98 -18.98 -9.61
N GLY A 99 -10.75 -19.46 -8.39
CA GLY A 99 -10.22 -20.79 -8.16
C GLY A 99 -10.54 -21.36 -6.78
N GLY A 100 -10.33 -22.66 -6.64
CA GLY A 100 -10.48 -23.40 -5.40
C GLY A 100 -9.22 -23.36 -4.52
N PRO A 101 -9.25 -24.08 -3.38
CA PRO A 101 -8.22 -23.98 -2.33
C PRO A 101 -6.79 -24.35 -2.75
N THR A 102 -6.62 -25.09 -3.82
CA THR A 102 -5.31 -25.54 -4.31
C THR A 102 -4.96 -24.97 -5.68
N ASP A 103 -5.88 -24.22 -6.29
CA ASP A 103 -5.67 -23.69 -7.63
C ASP A 103 -4.76 -22.47 -7.55
N PRO A 104 -3.72 -22.37 -8.38
CA PRO A 104 -2.90 -21.19 -8.44
C PRO A 104 -3.64 -20.05 -9.16
N ILE A 105 -3.31 -18.81 -8.81
CA ILE A 105 -3.69 -17.65 -9.60
C ILE A 105 -3.09 -17.81 -11.00
N PRO A 106 -3.89 -17.73 -12.08
CA PRO A 106 -3.36 -17.84 -13.44
C PRO A 106 -2.47 -16.65 -13.79
N PRO A 107 -1.68 -16.75 -14.86
CA PRO A 107 -0.95 -15.61 -15.38
C PRO A 107 -1.87 -14.42 -15.63
N LEU A 108 -1.55 -13.27 -15.02
CA LEU A 108 -2.27 -12.01 -15.18
C LEU A 108 -1.43 -11.04 -16.03
N PRO A 109 -2.04 -10.17 -16.83
CA PRO A 109 -1.36 -9.05 -17.48
C PRO A 109 -0.77 -8.06 -16.47
N PHE A 110 0.16 -7.22 -16.91
CA PHE A 110 0.61 -6.07 -16.13
C PHE A 110 -0.58 -5.21 -15.69
N GLY A 111 -0.65 -4.86 -14.39
CA GLY A 111 -1.76 -4.06 -13.86
C GLY A 111 -1.92 -4.17 -12.36
N TYR A 112 -3.03 -3.60 -11.91
CA TYR A 112 -3.47 -3.61 -10.52
C TYR A 112 -4.75 -4.44 -10.42
N TYR A 113 -4.83 -5.27 -9.36
CA TYR A 113 -5.95 -6.17 -9.16
C TYR A 113 -6.30 -6.25 -7.68
N VAL A 114 -7.50 -6.73 -7.40
CA VAL A 114 -7.95 -7.09 -6.06
C VAL A 114 -8.20 -8.58 -6.03
N LEU A 115 -7.58 -9.27 -5.11
CA LEU A 115 -7.85 -10.67 -4.81
C LEU A 115 -8.67 -10.76 -3.53
N ASN A 116 -9.79 -11.46 -3.59
CA ASN A 116 -10.58 -11.83 -2.43
C ASN A 116 -10.33 -13.30 -2.14
N GLY A 117 -9.76 -13.59 -0.97
CA GLY A 117 -9.55 -14.95 -0.48
C GLY A 117 -10.60 -15.32 0.55
N GLU A 118 -11.17 -16.52 0.45
CA GLU A 118 -12.22 -17.03 1.32
C GLU A 118 -11.81 -18.39 1.91
N GLY A 119 -11.62 -18.39 3.24
CA GLY A 119 -11.46 -19.62 4.02
C GLY A 119 -12.76 -20.05 4.68
N GLN A 120 -12.71 -21.05 5.58
CA GLN A 120 -13.92 -21.56 6.25
C GLN A 120 -14.59 -20.53 7.17
N VAL A 121 -13.79 -19.63 7.78
CA VAL A 121 -14.24 -18.69 8.83
C VAL A 121 -13.70 -17.27 8.63
N TRP A 122 -13.09 -16.99 7.48
CA TRP A 122 -12.50 -15.68 7.18
C TRP A 122 -12.65 -15.35 5.70
N THR A 123 -12.69 -14.05 5.41
CA THR A 123 -12.60 -13.47 4.07
C THR A 123 -11.63 -12.32 4.14
N GLU A 124 -10.67 -12.27 3.23
CA GLU A 124 -9.64 -11.24 3.20
C GLU A 124 -9.45 -10.70 1.79
N GLU A 125 -9.30 -9.38 1.72
CA GLU A 125 -8.94 -8.68 0.51
C GLU A 125 -7.41 -8.46 0.47
N VAL A 126 -6.82 -8.68 -0.71
CA VAL A 126 -5.40 -8.54 -0.99
C VAL A 126 -5.21 -7.64 -2.20
N PHE A 127 -4.38 -6.62 -2.06
CA PHE A 127 -3.97 -5.80 -3.19
C PHE A 127 -2.92 -6.57 -4.03
N VAL A 128 -3.14 -6.69 -5.33
CA VAL A 128 -2.23 -7.41 -6.24
C VAL A 128 -1.65 -6.45 -7.27
N LEU A 129 -0.34 -6.34 -7.28
CA LEU A 129 0.43 -5.63 -8.29
C LEU A 129 1.13 -6.66 -9.19
N VAL A 130 0.81 -6.66 -10.47
CA VAL A 130 1.52 -7.45 -11.48
C VAL A 130 2.49 -6.54 -12.21
N ARG A 131 3.78 -6.79 -12.02
CA ARG A 131 4.85 -6.05 -12.72
C ARG A 131 5.13 -6.65 -14.09
N PRO A 132 5.61 -5.87 -15.07
CA PRO A 132 6.04 -6.40 -16.37
C PRO A 132 7.15 -7.45 -16.22
N ALA A 133 7.07 -8.53 -17.01
CA ALA A 133 8.12 -9.55 -17.03
C ALA A 133 9.47 -9.00 -17.50
N SER A 134 9.45 -8.05 -18.44
CA SER A 134 10.64 -7.37 -18.96
C SER A 134 11.24 -6.31 -18.02
N GLY A 135 10.59 -6.07 -16.86
CA GLY A 135 10.90 -4.93 -16.00
C GLY A 135 10.37 -3.59 -16.53
N ALA A 136 10.71 -2.51 -15.83
CA ALA A 136 10.31 -1.16 -16.28
C ALA A 136 11.13 -0.79 -17.54
N PRO A 137 10.50 -0.12 -18.52
CA PRO A 137 11.22 0.33 -19.71
C PRO A 137 12.31 1.35 -19.34
N SER A 138 13.46 1.22 -19.94
CA SER A 138 14.57 2.15 -19.76
C SER A 138 14.33 3.46 -20.53
N VAL A 139 15.12 4.50 -20.22
CA VAL A 139 15.12 5.74 -21.01
C VAL A 139 15.41 5.46 -22.50
N ALA A 140 16.30 4.51 -22.77
CA ALA A 140 16.61 4.13 -24.15
C ALA A 140 15.42 3.52 -24.89
N ASP A 141 14.62 2.69 -24.19
CA ASP A 141 13.41 2.06 -24.75
C ASP A 141 12.32 3.09 -25.05
N LEU A 142 12.16 4.09 -24.16
CA LEU A 142 11.11 5.10 -24.30
C LEU A 142 11.50 6.27 -25.22
N ALA A 143 12.74 6.74 -25.12
CA ALA A 143 13.20 7.95 -25.82
C ALA A 143 14.07 7.66 -27.05
N GLY A 144 14.47 6.40 -27.27
CA GLY A 144 15.35 6.01 -28.39
C GLY A 144 16.80 6.56 -28.24
N VAL A 145 17.13 7.09 -27.04
CA VAL A 145 18.46 7.64 -26.75
C VAL A 145 18.96 7.11 -25.41
N PRO A 146 20.29 6.86 -25.24
CA PRO A 146 20.81 6.24 -24.01
C PRO A 146 20.70 7.15 -22.78
N ARG A 147 20.51 8.44 -22.98
CA ARG A 147 20.31 9.44 -21.92
C ARG A 147 19.36 10.52 -22.39
N ALA A 148 18.42 10.89 -21.55
CA ALA A 148 17.52 12.01 -21.77
C ALA A 148 17.58 12.94 -20.55
N TRP A 149 17.32 14.21 -20.78
CA TRP A 149 17.13 15.18 -19.72
C TRP A 149 15.80 15.91 -19.94
N GLY A 150 15.22 16.40 -18.87
CA GLY A 150 13.99 17.16 -18.93
C GLY A 150 13.82 18.06 -17.72
N VAL A 151 12.88 19.00 -17.84
CA VAL A 151 12.51 19.88 -16.74
C VAL A 151 11.16 19.37 -16.19
N VAL A 152 11.14 19.10 -14.90
CA VAL A 152 9.90 18.80 -14.17
C VAL A 152 9.45 20.06 -13.45
N GLY A 153 8.23 20.50 -13.71
CA GLY A 153 7.60 21.62 -13.03
C GLY A 153 6.18 21.28 -12.61
N ALA A 154 5.81 21.61 -11.38
CA ALA A 154 4.43 21.46 -10.94
C ALA A 154 3.55 22.47 -11.68
N LEU A 155 2.50 21.99 -12.34
CA LEU A 155 1.62 22.81 -13.19
C LEU A 155 1.05 24.03 -12.44
N TYR A 156 0.73 23.87 -11.17
CA TYR A 156 0.26 24.97 -10.30
C TYR A 156 1.34 26.03 -9.97
N GLY A 157 2.60 25.72 -10.23
CA GLY A 157 3.73 26.66 -10.08
C GLY A 157 3.95 27.55 -11.30
N PHE A 158 3.37 27.20 -12.45
CA PHE A 158 3.48 28.03 -13.67
C PHE A 158 2.48 29.17 -13.60
N ARG A 159 3.00 30.40 -13.71
CA ARG A 159 2.21 31.62 -13.82
C ARG A 159 2.54 32.30 -15.14
N SER A 160 1.52 32.70 -15.90
CA SER A 160 1.72 33.58 -17.03
C SER A 160 1.72 35.02 -16.54
N GLU A 161 2.74 35.80 -16.88
CA GLU A 161 2.68 37.25 -16.80
C GLU A 161 1.65 37.72 -17.87
N ARG A 162 0.55 38.32 -17.44
CA ARG A 162 -0.38 39.08 -18.26
C ARG A 162 -0.27 40.53 -17.91
#